data_bca1539cc116bf93dc7a0b3ea6d081cc
#
_entry.id   bca1539cc116bf93dc7a0b3ea6d081cc
#
_cell.length_a   1.000
_cell.length_b   1.000
_cell.length_c   1.000
_cell.angle_alpha   90.00
_cell.angle_beta   90.00
_cell.angle_gamma   90.00
#
_symmetry.space_group_name_H-M   'P 1'
#
loop_
_entity.id
_entity.type
_entity.pdbx_description
1 polymer ?
#
loop_
_entity_poly.entity_id
_entity_poly.type
_entity_poly.pdbx_seq_one_letter_code
_entity_poly.pdbx_strand_id
1 'polypeptide(L)'
;RASQTAAVIGGQLALPPVELGGIHEVQVGRLENRNDDEAVAEFNAIYERWHRGELEVPLPGGETGSEVLDRYLPVLTELRLRYLDDHDFHGDIVVVSHGAAIRLAAAVLAGVEADFALDHHLDNAQSVALTPITDGRWSCVRWGTLTPPFYPEAAEIPATPVADAVRSTTDPMG
;
A
#
# COMPACT_ATOMS: atom_id res chain seq x y z
N ARG A 1 -7.64 7.47 -18.24
CA ARG A 1 -6.18 7.48 -18.21
C ARG A 1 -5.59 6.08 -17.96
N ALA A 2 -6.16 5.28 -17.05
CA ALA A 2 -5.68 3.92 -16.78
C ALA A 2 -5.77 3.03 -18.03
N SER A 3 -6.88 3.02 -18.76
CA SER A 3 -7.04 2.25 -20.01
C SER A 3 -6.00 2.65 -21.08
N GLN A 4 -5.66 3.93 -21.17
CA GLN A 4 -4.62 4.41 -22.09
C GLN A 4 -3.23 3.90 -21.68
N THR A 5 -2.90 3.95 -20.39
CA THR A 5 -1.66 3.40 -19.86
C THR A 5 -1.58 1.90 -20.08
N ALA A 6 -2.67 1.18 -19.81
CA ALA A 6 -2.75 -0.26 -20.04
C ALA A 6 -2.55 -0.61 -21.53
N ALA A 7 -3.10 0.18 -22.45
CA ALA A 7 -2.91 -0.01 -23.88
C ALA A 7 -1.45 0.17 -24.31
N VAL A 8 -0.73 1.15 -23.74
CA VAL A 8 0.70 1.35 -24.01
C VAL A 8 1.53 0.17 -23.49
N ILE A 9 1.29 -0.27 -22.25
CA ILE A 9 1.98 -1.41 -21.65
C ILE A 9 1.69 -2.69 -22.47
N GLY A 10 0.42 -2.94 -22.76
CA GLY A 10 -0.01 -4.10 -23.53
C GLY A 10 0.58 -4.13 -24.94
N GLY A 11 0.69 -2.96 -25.59
CA GLY A 11 1.34 -2.85 -26.88
C GLY A 11 2.84 -3.21 -26.86
N GLN A 12 3.55 -2.84 -25.79
CA GLN A 12 4.96 -3.18 -25.62
C GLN A 12 5.17 -4.67 -25.31
N LEU A 13 4.24 -5.28 -24.60
CA LEU A 13 4.31 -6.69 -24.20
C LEU A 13 3.65 -7.66 -25.21
N ALA A 14 3.04 -7.13 -26.26
CA ALA A 14 2.18 -7.87 -27.19
C ALA A 14 1.03 -8.62 -26.48
N LEU A 15 0.50 -8.03 -25.40
CA LEU A 15 -0.60 -8.55 -24.61
C LEU A 15 -1.78 -7.56 -24.65
N PRO A 16 -2.95 -7.93 -25.17
CA PRO A 16 -4.11 -7.04 -25.17
C PRO A 16 -4.60 -6.84 -23.73
N PRO A 17 -4.82 -5.59 -23.29
CA PRO A 17 -5.40 -5.34 -21.97
C PRO A 17 -6.86 -5.77 -21.92
N VAL A 18 -7.29 -6.22 -20.74
CA VAL A 18 -8.69 -6.55 -20.46
C VAL A 18 -9.22 -5.52 -19.48
N GLU A 19 -10.37 -4.93 -19.79
CA GLU A 19 -11.03 -3.98 -18.88
C GLU A 19 -11.83 -4.75 -17.82
N LEU A 20 -11.62 -4.35 -16.55
CA LEU A 20 -12.30 -4.92 -15.39
C LEU A 20 -13.06 -3.79 -14.66
N GLY A 21 -14.31 -4.06 -14.27
CA GLY A 21 -15.04 -3.19 -13.36
C GLY A 21 -14.45 -3.24 -11.94
N GLY A 22 -14.75 -2.22 -11.12
CA GLY A 22 -14.38 -2.20 -9.72
C GLY A 22 -13.01 -1.57 -9.40
N ILE A 23 -12.09 -1.48 -10.35
CA ILE A 23 -10.73 -0.96 -10.13
C ILE A 23 -10.52 0.48 -10.58
N HIS A 24 -11.59 1.26 -10.72
CA HIS A 24 -11.51 2.68 -11.01
C HIS A 24 -11.07 3.50 -9.79
N GLU A 25 -10.74 4.79 -10.01
CA GLU A 25 -10.31 5.69 -8.93
C GLU A 25 -11.42 5.93 -7.92
N VAL A 26 -11.04 6.38 -6.72
CA VAL A 26 -11.96 6.82 -5.68
C VAL A 26 -12.89 7.88 -6.23
N GLN A 27 -14.20 7.69 -6.02
CA GLN A 27 -15.22 8.68 -6.41
C GLN A 27 -15.33 9.74 -5.31
N VAL A 28 -14.77 10.90 -5.60
CA VAL A 28 -14.59 11.96 -4.61
C VAL A 28 -15.80 12.91 -4.49
N GLY A 29 -16.89 12.65 -5.23
CA GLY A 29 -18.13 13.39 -5.12
C GLY A 29 -17.97 14.88 -5.39
N ARG A 30 -18.29 15.74 -4.41
CA ARG A 30 -18.20 17.21 -4.55
C ARG A 30 -16.79 17.75 -4.69
N LEU A 31 -15.78 16.92 -4.44
CA LEU A 31 -14.37 17.29 -4.65
C LEU A 31 -13.92 17.07 -6.10
N GLU A 32 -14.78 16.49 -6.96
CA GLU A 32 -14.46 16.24 -8.35
C GLU A 32 -14.13 17.54 -9.09
N ASN A 33 -13.06 17.50 -9.90
CA ASN A 33 -12.52 18.65 -10.66
C ASN A 33 -12.05 19.83 -9.79
N ARG A 34 -11.90 19.67 -8.49
CA ARG A 34 -11.28 20.63 -7.59
C ARG A 34 -9.82 20.26 -7.33
N ASN A 35 -8.96 21.28 -7.37
CA ASN A 35 -7.52 21.14 -7.07
C ASN A 35 -7.02 22.28 -6.17
N ASP A 36 -7.95 23.00 -5.54
CA ASP A 36 -7.64 24.01 -4.53
C ASP A 36 -7.20 23.36 -3.20
N ASP A 37 -6.43 24.09 -2.42
CA ASP A 37 -5.83 23.59 -1.17
C ASP A 37 -6.87 23.07 -0.18
N GLU A 38 -8.07 23.64 -0.16
CA GLU A 38 -9.16 23.23 0.73
C GLU A 38 -9.67 21.85 0.33
N ALA A 39 -9.92 21.62 -0.95
CA ALA A 39 -10.40 20.33 -1.45
C ALA A 39 -9.35 19.22 -1.27
N VAL A 40 -8.08 19.54 -1.49
CA VAL A 40 -6.96 18.62 -1.27
C VAL A 40 -6.84 18.29 0.22
N ALA A 41 -6.94 19.28 1.11
CA ALA A 41 -6.87 19.05 2.55
C ALA A 41 -8.06 18.20 3.04
N GLU A 42 -9.28 18.46 2.54
CA GLU A 42 -10.48 17.70 2.89
C GLU A 42 -10.35 16.23 2.44
N PHE A 43 -9.90 15.98 1.21
CA PHE A 43 -9.63 14.62 0.74
C PHE A 43 -8.59 13.92 1.61
N ASN A 44 -7.45 14.55 1.84
CA ASN A 44 -6.35 13.95 2.60
C ASN A 44 -6.76 13.62 4.04
N ALA A 45 -7.53 14.48 4.69
CA ALA A 45 -8.00 14.25 6.06
C ALA A 45 -8.92 13.01 6.15
N ILE A 46 -9.81 12.79 5.17
CA ILE A 46 -10.68 11.62 5.12
C ILE A 46 -9.88 10.37 4.72
N TYR A 47 -9.00 10.50 3.74
CA TYR A 47 -8.17 9.41 3.25
C TYR A 47 -7.20 8.88 4.33
N GLU A 48 -6.65 9.77 5.17
CA GLU A 48 -5.87 9.39 6.36
C GLU A 48 -6.72 8.55 7.33
N ARG A 49 -7.96 8.95 7.59
CA ARG A 49 -8.87 8.20 8.45
C ARG A 49 -9.13 6.80 7.92
N TRP A 50 -9.28 6.62 6.61
CA TRP A 50 -9.43 5.30 6.00
C TRP A 50 -8.21 4.41 6.24
N HIS A 51 -7.00 4.93 6.07
CA HIS A 51 -5.77 4.19 6.36
C HIS A 51 -5.63 3.83 7.85
N ARG A 52 -6.22 4.61 8.74
CA ARG A 52 -6.27 4.34 10.19
C ARG A 52 -7.43 3.44 10.61
N GLY A 53 -8.19 2.90 9.65
CA GLY A 53 -9.27 1.92 9.89
C GLY A 53 -10.67 2.53 10.01
N GLU A 54 -10.85 3.86 9.90
CA GLU A 54 -12.15 4.51 9.92
C GLU A 54 -12.78 4.51 8.51
N LEU A 55 -13.00 3.33 7.94
CA LEU A 55 -13.38 3.13 6.54
C LEU A 55 -14.78 3.65 6.20
N GLU A 56 -15.67 3.79 7.18
CA GLU A 56 -17.06 4.23 6.97
C GLU A 56 -17.23 5.74 6.81
N VAL A 57 -16.16 6.52 6.91
CA VAL A 57 -16.23 7.97 6.75
C VAL A 57 -16.38 8.31 5.27
N PRO A 58 -17.48 8.96 4.85
CA PRO A 58 -17.69 9.26 3.44
C PRO A 58 -16.91 10.50 3.01
N LEU A 59 -16.43 10.50 1.78
CA LEU A 59 -16.13 11.74 1.07
C LEU A 59 -17.41 12.54 0.81
N PRO A 60 -17.37 13.87 0.73
CA PRO A 60 -18.56 14.70 0.54
C PRO A 60 -19.33 14.36 -0.74
N GLY A 61 -20.38 13.54 -0.64
CA GLY A 61 -21.13 13.04 -1.79
C GLY A 61 -20.37 12.04 -2.66
N GLY A 62 -19.28 11.47 -2.13
CA GLY A 62 -18.45 10.45 -2.75
C GLY A 62 -18.51 9.14 -1.99
N GLU A 63 -17.52 8.28 -2.24
CA GLU A 63 -17.39 6.96 -1.61
C GLU A 63 -16.86 7.03 -0.18
N THR A 64 -17.13 5.97 0.57
CA THR A 64 -16.41 5.58 1.78
C THR A 64 -15.22 4.70 1.42
N GLY A 65 -14.27 4.53 2.35
CA GLY A 65 -13.18 3.58 2.19
C GLY A 65 -13.68 2.14 2.04
N SER A 66 -14.73 1.76 2.77
CA SER A 66 -15.38 0.45 2.64
C SER A 66 -15.93 0.21 1.25
N GLU A 67 -16.65 1.18 0.68
CA GLU A 67 -17.19 1.05 -0.68
C GLU A 67 -16.08 0.89 -1.73
N VAL A 68 -14.96 1.61 -1.58
CA VAL A 68 -13.79 1.43 -2.46
C VAL A 68 -13.22 0.01 -2.33
N LEU A 69 -13.04 -0.49 -1.13
CA LEU A 69 -12.51 -1.83 -0.88
C LEU A 69 -13.47 -2.92 -1.34
N ASP A 70 -14.77 -2.77 -1.09
CA ASP A 70 -15.81 -3.74 -1.47
C ASP A 70 -15.90 -3.97 -2.98
N ARG A 71 -15.57 -2.97 -3.79
CA ARG A 71 -15.51 -3.13 -5.25
C ARG A 71 -14.13 -3.55 -5.77
N TYR A 72 -13.06 -3.17 -5.08
CA TYR A 72 -11.69 -3.38 -5.56
C TYR A 72 -11.12 -4.76 -5.17
N LEU A 73 -11.28 -5.16 -3.90
CA LEU A 73 -10.69 -6.38 -3.38
C LEU A 73 -11.24 -7.66 -4.04
N PRO A 74 -12.55 -7.78 -4.37
CA PRO A 74 -13.06 -8.95 -5.07
C PRO A 74 -12.37 -9.18 -6.42
N VAL A 75 -12.04 -8.11 -7.16
CA VAL A 75 -11.32 -8.22 -8.45
C VAL A 75 -9.94 -8.82 -8.25
N LEU A 76 -9.18 -8.32 -7.26
CA LEU A 76 -7.84 -8.85 -6.96
C LEU A 76 -7.91 -10.29 -6.44
N THR A 77 -8.93 -10.61 -5.65
CA THR A 77 -9.17 -11.98 -5.15
C THR A 77 -9.48 -12.93 -6.31
N GLU A 78 -10.32 -12.54 -7.25
CA GLU A 78 -10.62 -13.35 -8.44
C GLU A 78 -9.36 -13.58 -9.29
N LEU A 79 -8.57 -12.54 -9.54
CA LEU A 79 -7.31 -12.65 -10.28
C LEU A 79 -6.33 -13.59 -9.59
N ARG A 80 -6.23 -13.53 -8.26
CA ARG A 80 -5.42 -14.44 -7.48
C ARG A 80 -5.87 -15.88 -7.65
N LEU A 81 -7.14 -16.18 -7.35
CA LEU A 81 -7.71 -17.52 -7.39
C LEU A 81 -7.64 -18.14 -8.81
N ARG A 82 -7.81 -17.30 -9.83
CA ARG A 82 -7.85 -17.74 -11.21
C ARG A 82 -6.47 -18.01 -11.81
N TYR A 83 -5.46 -17.30 -11.36
CA TYR A 83 -4.14 -17.32 -11.96
C TYR A 83 -3.03 -17.59 -10.93
N LEU A 84 -2.89 -16.76 -9.89
CA LEU A 84 -1.71 -16.79 -9.03
C LEU A 84 -1.67 -17.97 -8.06
N ASP A 85 -2.82 -18.55 -7.74
CA ASP A 85 -2.91 -19.77 -6.94
C ASP A 85 -2.89 -21.04 -7.82
N ASP A 86 -2.81 -20.91 -9.16
CA ASP A 86 -2.63 -22.00 -10.09
C ASP A 86 -1.13 -22.33 -10.21
N HIS A 87 -0.78 -23.57 -9.93
CA HIS A 87 0.60 -24.08 -9.99
C HIS A 87 1.22 -24.05 -11.39
N ASP A 88 0.39 -24.05 -12.44
CA ASP A 88 0.85 -24.01 -13.82
C ASP A 88 1.04 -22.59 -14.34
N PHE A 89 0.61 -21.57 -13.59
CA PHE A 89 0.80 -20.18 -13.94
C PHE A 89 2.17 -19.67 -13.45
N HIS A 90 3.04 -19.30 -14.37
CA HIS A 90 4.41 -18.81 -14.08
C HIS A 90 4.60 -17.38 -14.60
N GLY A 91 3.69 -16.49 -14.27
CA GLY A 91 3.73 -15.12 -14.76
C GLY A 91 3.32 -14.10 -13.71
N ASP A 92 3.39 -12.82 -14.11
CA ASP A 92 2.89 -11.70 -13.32
C ASP A 92 1.58 -11.19 -13.90
N ILE A 93 0.72 -10.64 -13.03
CA ILE A 93 -0.48 -9.93 -13.43
C ILE A 93 -0.24 -8.44 -13.21
N VAL A 94 -0.35 -7.66 -14.28
CA VAL A 94 -0.27 -6.20 -14.20
C VAL A 94 -1.66 -5.61 -14.16
N VAL A 95 -2.05 -5.04 -13.02
CA VAL A 95 -3.31 -4.30 -12.85
C VAL A 95 -3.02 -2.81 -12.97
N VAL A 96 -3.60 -2.16 -13.96
CA VAL A 96 -3.45 -0.71 -14.18
C VAL A 96 -4.68 -0.01 -13.62
N SER A 97 -4.45 0.85 -12.64
CA SER A 97 -5.50 1.55 -11.91
C SER A 97 -5.06 2.98 -11.53
N HIS A 98 -5.42 3.48 -10.37
CA HIS A 98 -5.23 4.86 -9.95
C HIS A 98 -4.63 4.95 -8.56
N GLY A 99 -3.92 6.04 -8.27
CA GLY A 99 -3.04 6.15 -7.13
C GLY A 99 -3.68 5.97 -5.76
N ALA A 100 -4.84 6.60 -5.51
CA ALA A 100 -5.50 6.47 -4.21
C ALA A 100 -6.10 5.07 -4.01
N ALA A 101 -6.81 4.54 -5.03
CA ALA A 101 -7.38 3.21 -4.97
C ALA A 101 -6.31 2.11 -4.81
N ILE A 102 -5.19 2.21 -5.55
CA ILE A 102 -4.06 1.26 -5.43
C ILE A 102 -3.49 1.28 -4.02
N ARG A 103 -3.17 2.46 -3.47
CA ARG A 103 -2.54 2.57 -2.16
C ARG A 103 -3.42 2.03 -1.04
N LEU A 104 -4.72 2.37 -1.05
CA LEU A 104 -5.66 1.86 -0.06
C LEU A 104 -5.80 0.34 -0.13
N ALA A 105 -6.06 -0.20 -1.31
CA ALA A 105 -6.23 -1.64 -1.49
C ALA A 105 -4.96 -2.43 -1.17
N ALA A 106 -3.79 -1.97 -1.62
CA ALA A 106 -2.52 -2.63 -1.36
C ALA A 106 -2.14 -2.60 0.12
N ALA A 107 -2.37 -1.47 0.81
CA ALA A 107 -2.11 -1.36 2.24
C ALA A 107 -2.97 -2.34 3.04
N VAL A 108 -4.25 -2.44 2.74
CA VAL A 108 -5.17 -3.38 3.41
C VAL A 108 -4.80 -4.83 3.12
N LEU A 109 -4.53 -5.18 1.85
CA LEU A 109 -4.20 -6.56 1.47
C LEU A 109 -2.91 -7.07 2.10
N ALA A 110 -1.88 -6.24 2.15
CA ALA A 110 -0.56 -6.64 2.62
C ALA A 110 -0.25 -6.20 4.06
N GLY A 111 -1.21 -5.58 4.75
CA GLY A 111 -1.02 -5.10 6.13
C GLY A 111 0.09 -4.05 6.24
N VAL A 112 0.20 -3.16 5.25
CA VAL A 112 1.17 -2.07 5.27
C VAL A 112 0.69 -1.00 6.25
N GLU A 113 1.59 -0.52 7.09
CA GLU A 113 1.29 0.48 8.10
C GLU A 113 0.73 1.78 7.50
N ALA A 114 -0.24 2.37 8.19
CA ALA A 114 -0.96 3.56 7.73
C ALA A 114 0.00 4.73 7.45
N ASP A 115 0.90 5.04 8.38
CA ASP A 115 1.83 6.16 8.24
C ASP A 115 2.73 5.97 7.02
N PHE A 116 3.23 4.74 6.79
CA PHE A 116 4.02 4.45 5.60
C PHE A 116 3.22 4.69 4.30
N ALA A 117 2.00 4.14 4.20
CA ALA A 117 1.18 4.27 3.01
C ALA A 117 0.73 5.73 2.74
N LEU A 118 0.58 6.52 3.80
CA LEU A 118 0.24 7.95 3.71
C LEU A 118 1.44 8.79 3.26
N ASP A 119 2.62 8.53 3.80
CA ASP A 119 3.83 9.32 3.53
C ASP A 119 4.46 8.98 2.17
N HIS A 120 4.16 7.80 1.60
CA HIS A 120 4.75 7.34 0.35
C HIS A 120 3.72 7.32 -0.78
N HIS A 121 3.48 8.50 -1.36
CA HIS A 121 2.66 8.63 -2.56
C HIS A 121 3.29 7.89 -3.74
N LEU A 122 2.42 7.40 -4.64
CA LEU A 122 2.86 6.82 -5.91
C LEU A 122 2.84 7.90 -6.98
N ASP A 123 3.99 8.14 -7.58
CA ASP A 123 4.10 8.98 -8.78
C ASP A 123 3.46 8.28 -9.99
N ASN A 124 3.24 9.04 -11.06
CA ASN A 124 2.74 8.48 -12.31
C ASN A 124 3.64 7.36 -12.80
N ALA A 125 3.03 6.25 -13.20
CA ALA A 125 3.70 5.03 -13.67
C ALA A 125 4.48 4.25 -12.59
N GLN A 126 4.42 4.65 -11.32
CA GLN A 126 4.90 3.80 -10.24
C GLN A 126 3.91 2.67 -9.93
N SER A 127 4.39 1.65 -9.26
CA SER A 127 3.61 0.45 -8.96
C SER A 127 3.84 -0.04 -7.54
N VAL A 128 2.86 -0.77 -7.03
CA VAL A 128 3.01 -1.63 -5.84
C VAL A 128 3.08 -3.07 -6.33
N ALA A 129 4.08 -3.81 -5.91
CA ALA A 129 4.18 -5.24 -6.19
C ALA A 129 3.79 -6.04 -4.95
N LEU A 130 2.81 -6.90 -5.13
CA LEU A 130 2.31 -7.81 -4.11
C LEU A 130 2.56 -9.25 -4.53
N THR A 131 2.86 -10.12 -3.58
CA THR A 131 2.94 -11.56 -3.80
C THR A 131 1.95 -12.29 -2.89
N PRO A 132 1.21 -13.27 -3.42
CA PRO A 132 0.39 -14.15 -2.59
C PRO A 132 1.28 -14.93 -1.61
N ILE A 133 0.81 -15.03 -0.37
CA ILE A 133 1.38 -15.94 0.64
C ILE A 133 0.29 -16.86 1.16
N THR A 134 0.64 -17.78 2.06
CA THR A 134 -0.30 -18.75 2.62
C THR A 134 -1.53 -18.09 3.26
N ASP A 135 -2.62 -18.84 3.35
CA ASP A 135 -3.87 -18.47 4.03
C ASP A 135 -4.57 -17.22 3.44
N GLY A 136 -4.49 -17.04 2.13
CA GLY A 136 -5.18 -15.96 1.45
C GLY A 136 -4.53 -14.58 1.64
N ARG A 137 -3.43 -14.51 2.40
CA ARG A 137 -2.72 -13.25 2.68
C ARG A 137 -1.84 -12.83 1.51
N TRP A 138 -1.38 -11.59 1.56
CA TRP A 138 -0.46 -11.00 0.62
C TRP A 138 0.74 -10.40 1.33
N SER A 139 1.85 -10.34 0.65
CA SER A 139 3.04 -9.60 1.08
C SER A 139 3.36 -8.51 0.08
N CYS A 140 3.64 -7.30 0.57
CA CYS A 140 4.15 -6.23 -0.27
C CYS A 140 5.66 -6.42 -0.45
N VAL A 141 6.09 -6.60 -1.70
CA VAL A 141 7.52 -6.79 -2.03
C VAL A 141 8.15 -5.54 -2.62
N ARG A 142 7.35 -4.57 -3.05
CA ARG A 142 7.80 -3.26 -3.49
C ARG A 142 6.68 -2.24 -3.42
N TRP A 143 7.00 -1.02 -3.00
CA TRP A 143 6.10 0.14 -3.01
C TRP A 143 6.80 1.31 -3.69
N GLY A 144 6.38 1.66 -4.90
CA GLY A 144 7.12 2.61 -5.72
C GLY A 144 8.55 2.15 -5.98
N THR A 145 9.51 2.90 -5.48
CA THR A 145 10.96 2.58 -5.53
C THR A 145 11.48 1.88 -4.28
N LEU A 146 10.64 1.72 -3.24
CA LEU A 146 11.02 1.19 -1.94
C LEU A 146 10.78 -0.32 -1.86
N THR A 147 11.65 -1.02 -1.14
CA THR A 147 11.51 -2.44 -0.81
C THR A 147 11.47 -2.63 0.70
N PRO A 148 10.77 -3.69 1.21
CA PRO A 148 10.78 -3.98 2.65
C PRO A 148 12.20 -4.23 3.21
N PRO A 149 12.41 -4.00 4.51
CA PRO A 149 11.44 -3.53 5.50
C PRO A 149 11.13 -2.04 5.30
N PHE A 150 9.84 -1.67 5.43
CA PHE A 150 9.38 -0.28 5.28
C PHE A 150 9.51 0.55 6.56
N TYR A 151 9.95 -0.08 7.64
CA TYR A 151 10.18 0.61 8.91
C TYR A 151 11.60 1.15 8.95
N PRO A 152 11.84 2.35 9.47
CA PRO A 152 13.20 2.75 9.81
C PRO A 152 13.78 1.68 10.74
N GLU A 153 14.98 1.20 10.43
CA GLU A 153 15.74 0.39 11.42
C GLU A 153 15.63 1.10 12.76
N ALA A 154 15.15 0.38 13.80
CA ALA A 154 15.10 0.93 15.14
C ALA A 154 16.49 1.52 15.40
N ALA A 155 16.55 2.84 15.61
CA ALA A 155 17.81 3.52 15.85
C ALA A 155 18.57 2.68 16.90
N GLU A 156 19.77 2.25 16.56
CA GLU A 156 20.60 1.45 17.46
C GLU A 156 20.53 2.09 18.84
N ILE A 157 19.93 1.40 19.80
CA ILE A 157 19.92 1.86 21.18
C ILE A 157 21.39 1.96 21.53
N PRO A 158 21.95 3.15 21.79
CA PRO A 158 23.36 3.26 22.13
C PRO A 158 23.60 2.34 23.33
N ALA A 159 24.50 1.40 23.15
CA ALA A 159 24.86 0.45 24.22
C ALA A 159 25.19 1.26 25.48
N THR A 160 24.39 1.10 26.51
CA THR A 160 24.65 1.71 27.81
C THR A 160 26.06 1.28 28.23
N PRO A 161 27.00 2.17 28.47
CA PRO A 161 28.32 1.75 28.89
C PRO A 161 28.17 0.98 30.19
N VAL A 162 28.55 -0.29 30.15
CA VAL A 162 28.67 -1.11 31.37
C VAL A 162 29.72 -0.42 32.26
N ALA A 163 29.25 0.17 33.35
CA ALA A 163 30.16 0.71 34.36
C ALA A 163 31.03 -0.42 34.86
N ASP A 164 32.33 -0.34 34.59
CA ASP A 164 33.34 -1.20 35.15
C ASP A 164 33.25 -1.12 36.69
N ALA A 165 32.74 -2.20 37.27
CA ALA A 165 32.80 -2.39 38.70
C ALA A 165 34.26 -2.61 39.09
N VAL A 166 34.93 -1.53 39.45
CA VAL A 166 36.24 -1.59 40.08
C VAL A 166 36.11 -2.40 41.36
N ARG A 167 36.59 -3.62 41.34
CA ARG A 167 36.85 -4.41 42.56
C ARG A 167 38.07 -3.85 43.22
N SER A 168 37.86 -3.06 44.24
CA SER A 168 38.87 -2.79 45.23
C SER A 168 38.91 -3.96 46.21
N THR A 169 39.85 -4.85 46.03
CA THR A 169 40.24 -5.79 47.08
C THR A 169 41.42 -5.19 47.80
N THR A 170 41.15 -4.52 48.87
CA THR A 170 42.13 -4.28 49.93
C THR A 170 41.88 -5.35 50.97
N ASP A 171 42.78 -6.28 51.03
CA ASP A 171 42.88 -7.28 52.11
C ASP A 171 43.78 -6.69 53.22
N PRO A 172 43.28 -6.56 54.46
CA PRO A 172 44.14 -6.14 55.56
C PRO A 172 44.55 -7.34 56.38
N MET A 173 45.73 -7.83 56.14
CA MET A 173 46.45 -8.68 57.12
C MET A 173 47.89 -8.20 57.24
N GLY A 174 48.16 -7.60 58.35
CA GLY A 174 49.43 -7.45 58.96
C GLY A 174 49.37 -7.98 60.35
#